data_0a4b97e444f26f5331c6cc06ff1407c7
#
_entry.id   0a4b97e444f26f5331c6cc06ff1407c7
#
_cell.length_a   1.000
_cell.length_b   1.000
_cell.length_c   1.000
_cell.angle_alpha   90.00
_cell.angle_beta   90.00
_cell.angle_gamma   90.00
#
_symmetry.space_group_name_H-M   'P 1'
#
loop_
_entity.id
_entity.type
_entity.pdbx_description
1 polymer ?
#
loop_
_entity_poly.entity_id
_entity_poly.type
_entity_poly.pdbx_seq_one_letter_code
_entity_poly.pdbx_strand_id
1 'polypeptide(L)'
;WAGCRRTRKSTSGGNISIGSQCIKVWAKTQAVIANSLAESELYGVVRGACEGLWMKSLCADLGSDVGILSELDATAAKGILDRQGLAKVRHIDVNSLRLREQCAKNMVPPGKIPGETNTADLMTKHLVGPTLLKQVKNLNLDIREGRSEQATRLHSISTTTSATTTTTTRRGEAAQTPGRSLPGGDF
;
A
#
# COMPACT_ATOMS: atom_id res chain seq x y z
N TRP A 1 -10.82 7.28 7.33
CA TRP A 1 -9.86 8.07 8.07
C TRP A 1 -9.66 7.51 9.48
N ALA A 2 -8.38 7.52 9.95
CA ALA A 2 -7.98 7.06 11.28
C ALA A 2 -8.49 5.64 11.65
N GLY A 3 -8.63 4.75 10.67
CA GLY A 3 -9.27 3.44 10.83
C GLY A 3 -8.53 2.45 11.72
N CYS A 4 -7.20 2.53 11.79
CA CYS A 4 -6.42 1.68 12.67
C CYS A 4 -6.59 2.09 14.14
N ARG A 5 -7.27 1.27 14.93
CA ARG A 5 -7.54 1.57 16.35
C ARG A 5 -6.27 1.77 17.18
N ARG A 6 -5.20 1.03 16.88
CA ARG A 6 -3.93 1.08 17.62
C ARG A 6 -3.07 2.27 17.24
N THR A 7 -2.93 2.58 15.94
CA THR A 7 -2.00 3.59 15.45
C THR A 7 -2.68 4.88 15.00
N ARG A 8 -4.02 4.88 14.88
CA ARG A 8 -4.83 5.97 14.33
C ARG A 8 -4.44 6.38 12.90
N LYS A 9 -3.66 5.55 12.20
CA LYS A 9 -3.31 5.74 10.81
C LYS A 9 -4.43 5.31 9.88
N SER A 10 -4.56 5.98 8.75
CA SER A 10 -5.49 5.63 7.68
C SER A 10 -4.87 4.60 6.74
N THR A 11 -5.70 3.94 5.96
CA THR A 11 -5.29 3.07 4.86
C THR A 11 -5.61 3.75 3.55
N SER A 12 -4.62 3.89 2.67
CA SER A 12 -4.82 4.27 1.28
C SER A 12 -4.95 3.02 0.43
N GLY A 13 -5.92 3.00 -0.45
CA GLY A 13 -6.13 1.94 -1.42
C GLY A 13 -6.41 2.50 -2.80
N GLY A 14 -6.20 1.68 -3.81
CA GLY A 14 -6.46 2.06 -5.18
C GLY A 14 -6.22 0.92 -6.15
N ASN A 15 -6.52 1.19 -7.39
CA ASN A 15 -6.26 0.29 -8.51
C ASN A 15 -5.75 1.07 -9.72
N ILE A 16 -5.06 0.38 -10.61
CA ILE A 16 -4.72 0.85 -11.95
C ILE A 16 -5.39 -0.07 -12.95
N SER A 17 -6.06 0.52 -13.92
CA SER A 17 -6.61 -0.19 -15.06
C SER A 17 -6.08 0.40 -16.36
N ILE A 18 -5.89 -0.44 -17.38
CA ILE A 18 -5.60 -0.04 -18.75
C ILE A 18 -6.76 -0.57 -19.60
N GLY A 19 -7.53 0.34 -20.19
CA GLY A 19 -8.80 -0.01 -20.78
C GLY A 19 -9.73 -0.64 -19.74
N SER A 20 -10.27 -1.82 -20.02
CA SER A 20 -11.13 -2.58 -19.11
C SER A 20 -10.38 -3.53 -18.17
N GLN A 21 -9.05 -3.61 -18.24
CA GLN A 21 -8.28 -4.59 -17.50
C GLN A 21 -7.68 -3.97 -16.24
N CYS A 22 -7.94 -4.58 -15.09
CA CYS A 22 -7.29 -4.24 -13.84
C CYS A 22 -5.86 -4.80 -13.82
N ILE A 23 -4.87 -3.92 -13.81
CA ILE A 23 -3.44 -4.28 -13.86
C ILE A 23 -2.86 -4.41 -12.46
N LYS A 24 -3.29 -3.54 -11.54
CA LYS A 24 -2.73 -3.50 -10.18
C LYS A 24 -3.77 -3.03 -9.18
N VAL A 25 -3.77 -3.64 -8.02
CA VAL A 25 -4.52 -3.19 -6.84
C VAL A 25 -3.57 -3.05 -5.67
N TRP A 26 -3.86 -2.12 -4.74
CA TRP A 26 -3.07 -1.99 -3.51
C TRP A 26 -3.91 -1.51 -2.34
N ALA A 27 -3.49 -1.89 -1.14
CA ALA A 27 -3.92 -1.33 0.13
C ALA A 27 -2.68 -1.11 1.00
N LYS A 28 -2.47 0.08 1.54
CA LYS A 28 -1.30 0.39 2.37
C LYS A 28 -1.67 1.35 3.49
N THR A 29 -1.25 1.03 4.71
CA THR A 29 -1.33 1.95 5.85
C THR A 29 -0.45 3.17 5.58
N GLN A 30 -0.99 4.36 5.82
CA GLN A 30 -0.26 5.63 5.66
C GLN A 30 0.89 5.72 6.66
N ALA A 31 1.99 6.35 6.24
CA ALA A 31 3.16 6.53 7.10
C ALA A 31 2.89 7.49 8.27
N VAL A 32 2.04 8.48 8.03
CA VAL A 32 1.68 9.55 8.99
C VAL A 32 0.23 9.41 9.45
N ILE A 33 -0.11 10.11 10.54
CA ILE A 33 -1.49 10.28 10.99
C ILE A 33 -2.02 11.55 10.35
N ALA A 34 -3.04 11.42 9.51
CA ALA A 34 -3.69 12.57 8.89
C ALA A 34 -4.53 13.36 9.91
N ASN A 35 -4.47 14.67 9.86
CA ASN A 35 -5.22 15.56 10.76
C ASN A 35 -6.70 15.72 10.34
N SER A 36 -7.03 15.34 9.12
CA SER A 36 -8.39 15.40 8.58
C SER A 36 -8.65 14.28 7.56
N LEU A 37 -9.94 14.07 7.26
CA LEU A 37 -10.34 13.16 6.17
C LEU A 37 -9.75 13.64 4.84
N ALA A 38 -9.85 14.93 4.53
CA ALA A 38 -9.33 15.47 3.27
C ALA A 38 -7.82 15.28 3.10
N GLU A 39 -7.05 15.39 4.18
CA GLU A 39 -5.61 15.11 4.18
C GLU A 39 -5.34 13.62 3.96
N SER A 40 -6.10 12.74 4.61
CA SER A 40 -5.99 11.29 4.41
C SER A 40 -6.27 10.89 2.95
N GLU A 41 -7.32 11.47 2.35
CA GLU A 41 -7.64 11.24 0.94
C GLU A 41 -6.55 11.78 0.01
N LEU A 42 -5.99 12.95 0.32
CA LEU A 42 -4.88 13.53 -0.45
C LEU A 42 -3.65 12.60 -0.46
N TYR A 43 -3.28 11.99 0.68
CA TYR A 43 -2.20 10.98 0.70
C TYR A 43 -2.53 9.76 -0.17
N GLY A 44 -3.79 9.36 -0.24
CA GLY A 44 -4.26 8.32 -1.15
C GLY A 44 -4.05 8.70 -2.62
N VAL A 45 -4.42 9.91 -2.99
CA VAL A 45 -4.27 10.44 -4.35
C VAL A 45 -2.80 10.58 -4.73
N VAL A 46 -1.94 11.11 -3.84
CA VAL A 46 -0.49 11.18 -4.05
C VAL A 46 0.09 9.80 -4.36
N ARG A 47 -0.32 8.80 -3.58
CA ARG A 47 0.11 7.41 -3.81
C ARG A 47 -0.37 6.89 -5.16
N GLY A 48 -1.64 7.08 -5.49
CA GLY A 48 -2.22 6.68 -6.78
C GLY A 48 -1.52 7.32 -7.97
N ALA A 49 -1.22 8.62 -7.87
CA ALA A 49 -0.48 9.33 -8.91
C ALA A 49 0.95 8.80 -9.11
N CYS A 50 1.66 8.49 -8.03
CA CYS A 50 2.98 7.87 -8.11
C CYS A 50 2.93 6.50 -8.81
N GLU A 51 1.93 5.68 -8.49
CA GLU A 51 1.72 4.38 -9.13
C GLU A 51 1.35 4.55 -10.63
N GLY A 52 0.52 5.54 -10.97
CA GLY A 52 0.15 5.86 -12.35
C GLY A 52 1.36 6.34 -13.16
N LEU A 53 2.17 7.25 -12.63
CA LEU A 53 3.39 7.74 -13.29
C LEU A 53 4.41 6.62 -13.52
N TRP A 54 4.56 5.72 -12.55
CA TRP A 54 5.39 4.53 -12.70
C TRP A 54 4.87 3.63 -13.84
N MET A 55 3.56 3.39 -13.89
CA MET A 55 2.95 2.59 -14.95
C MET A 55 3.12 3.25 -16.32
N LYS A 56 2.95 4.57 -16.42
CA LYS A 56 3.21 5.31 -17.65
C LYS A 56 4.65 5.14 -18.14
N SER A 57 5.62 5.23 -17.22
CA SER A 57 7.03 5.01 -17.54
C SER A 57 7.27 3.59 -18.07
N LEU A 58 6.72 2.59 -17.40
CA LEU A 58 6.81 1.19 -17.83
C LEU A 58 6.21 0.97 -19.22
N CYS A 59 5.04 1.56 -19.49
CA CYS A 59 4.42 1.46 -20.82
C CYS A 59 5.29 2.13 -21.89
N ALA A 60 5.90 3.28 -21.59
CA ALA A 60 6.82 3.95 -22.51
C ALA A 60 8.06 3.10 -22.81
N ASP A 61 8.64 2.43 -21.80
CA ASP A 61 9.76 1.49 -21.99
C ASP A 61 9.37 0.29 -22.86
N LEU A 62 8.09 -0.08 -22.86
CA LEU A 62 7.52 -1.11 -23.73
C LEU A 62 7.05 -0.57 -25.11
N GLY A 63 7.34 0.69 -25.41
CA GLY A 63 7.00 1.33 -26.70
C GLY A 63 5.56 1.83 -26.81
N SER A 64 4.84 1.96 -25.68
CA SER A 64 3.44 2.44 -25.65
C SER A 64 3.35 3.77 -24.88
N ASP A 65 2.85 4.83 -25.52
CA ASP A 65 2.53 6.08 -24.81
C ASP A 65 1.10 6.05 -24.31
N VAL A 66 0.93 6.17 -22.97
CA VAL A 66 -0.38 6.16 -22.30
C VAL A 66 -0.59 7.44 -21.50
N GLY A 67 -1.81 8.00 -21.56
CA GLY A 67 -2.25 9.06 -20.67
C GLY A 67 -2.63 8.49 -19.29
N ILE A 68 -2.60 9.36 -18.26
CA ILE A 68 -3.09 9.03 -16.93
C ILE A 68 -4.37 9.81 -16.70
N LEU A 69 -5.40 9.13 -16.16
CA LEU A 69 -6.58 9.73 -15.56
C LEU A 69 -6.63 9.28 -14.09
N SER A 70 -6.61 10.24 -13.17
CA SER A 70 -6.72 9.96 -11.73
C SER A 70 -8.16 10.18 -11.28
N GLU A 71 -8.88 9.12 -10.97
CA GLU A 71 -10.27 9.18 -10.51
C GLU A 71 -10.34 9.15 -8.98
N LEU A 72 -11.08 10.08 -8.40
CA LEU A 72 -11.28 10.20 -6.96
C LEU A 72 -12.73 10.56 -6.63
N ASP A 73 -13.24 10.05 -5.53
CA ASP A 73 -14.57 10.36 -5.01
C ASP A 73 -14.56 11.57 -4.05
N ALA A 74 -13.42 11.87 -3.44
CA ALA A 74 -13.26 12.91 -2.45
C ALA A 74 -13.20 14.31 -3.07
N THR A 75 -14.31 15.02 -3.04
CA THR A 75 -14.40 16.43 -3.50
C THR A 75 -13.42 17.33 -2.73
N ALA A 76 -13.18 17.06 -1.44
CA ALA A 76 -12.25 17.83 -0.62
C ALA A 76 -10.78 17.65 -1.08
N ALA A 77 -10.36 16.43 -1.42
CA ALA A 77 -9.02 16.17 -1.95
C ALA A 77 -8.85 16.84 -3.32
N LYS A 78 -9.85 16.71 -4.21
CA LYS A 78 -9.86 17.43 -5.49
C LYS A 78 -9.74 18.94 -5.30
N GLY A 79 -10.51 19.53 -4.37
CA GLY A 79 -10.43 20.96 -4.07
C GLY A 79 -9.08 21.40 -3.51
N ILE A 80 -8.30 20.52 -2.87
CA ILE A 80 -6.91 20.80 -2.47
C ILE A 80 -5.97 20.78 -3.68
N LEU A 81 -6.18 19.87 -4.62
CA LEU A 81 -5.36 19.77 -5.84
C LEU A 81 -5.60 20.93 -6.79
N ASP A 82 -6.84 21.35 -6.97
CA ASP A 82 -7.24 22.42 -7.89
C ASP A 82 -6.82 23.82 -7.41
N ARG A 83 -6.53 24.01 -6.11
CA ARG A 83 -6.16 25.32 -5.55
C ARG A 83 -4.76 25.74 -5.95
N GLN A 84 -4.62 26.97 -6.43
CA GLN A 84 -3.32 27.61 -6.63
C GLN A 84 -2.85 28.26 -5.30
N GLY A 85 -1.56 28.07 -4.95
CA GLY A 85 -0.93 28.62 -3.75
C GLY A 85 -0.97 27.70 -2.53
N LEU A 86 -0.28 28.09 -1.45
CA LEU A 86 -0.04 27.27 -0.25
C LEU A 86 -1.27 27.13 0.67
N ALA A 87 -2.36 27.89 0.43
CA ALA A 87 -3.59 27.87 1.22
C ALA A 87 -3.37 27.65 2.75
N LYS A 88 -4.42 27.29 3.49
CA LYS A 88 -4.34 27.05 4.97
C LYS A 88 -3.63 25.76 5.37
N VAL A 89 -3.18 24.94 4.43
CA VAL A 89 -2.60 23.59 4.68
C VAL A 89 -1.08 23.65 4.58
N ARG A 90 -0.45 24.36 5.52
CA ARG A 90 1.01 24.61 5.51
C ARG A 90 1.85 23.37 5.80
N HIS A 91 1.27 22.32 6.36
CA HIS A 91 1.94 21.06 6.72
C HIS A 91 1.86 19.98 5.63
N ILE A 92 1.29 20.31 4.46
CA ILE A 92 1.25 19.36 3.35
C ILE A 92 2.66 19.17 2.80
N ASP A 93 3.06 17.91 2.77
CA ASP A 93 4.34 17.42 2.30
C ASP A 93 4.67 17.87 0.86
N VAL A 94 5.96 17.95 0.57
CA VAL A 94 6.54 18.26 -0.76
C VAL A 94 5.94 17.39 -1.87
N ASN A 95 5.62 16.12 -1.57
CA ASN A 95 4.98 15.20 -2.50
C ASN A 95 3.61 15.69 -2.98
N SER A 96 2.83 16.31 -2.10
CA SER A 96 1.53 16.89 -2.44
C SER A 96 1.66 18.13 -3.31
N LEU A 97 2.70 18.94 -3.08
CA LEU A 97 3.02 20.10 -3.92
C LEU A 97 3.44 19.65 -5.32
N ARG A 98 4.27 18.61 -5.41
CA ARG A 98 4.66 18.01 -6.70
C ARG A 98 3.47 17.46 -7.47
N LEU A 99 2.54 16.78 -6.78
CA LEU A 99 1.32 16.30 -7.43
C LEU A 99 0.48 17.45 -8.00
N ARG A 100 0.32 18.54 -7.26
CA ARG A 100 -0.40 19.73 -7.74
C ARG A 100 0.24 20.31 -9.01
N GLU A 101 1.56 20.34 -9.06
CA GLU A 101 2.29 20.73 -10.25
C GLU A 101 2.02 19.80 -11.45
N GLN A 102 2.00 18.48 -11.21
CA GLN A 102 1.66 17.48 -12.24
C GLN A 102 0.21 17.61 -12.72
N CYS A 103 -0.74 17.88 -11.81
CA CYS A 103 -2.13 18.16 -12.16
C CYS A 103 -2.24 19.45 -13.01
N ALA A 104 -1.55 20.53 -12.61
CA ALA A 104 -1.54 21.80 -13.34
C ALA A 104 -0.94 21.66 -14.74
N LYS A 105 0.05 20.78 -14.92
CA LYS A 105 0.63 20.42 -16.23
C LYS A 105 -0.21 19.41 -17.03
N ASN A 106 -1.39 19.03 -16.52
CA ASN A 106 -2.26 18.02 -17.13
C ASN A 106 -1.61 16.64 -17.32
N MET A 107 -0.58 16.35 -16.54
CA MET A 107 0.10 15.04 -16.57
C MET A 107 -0.68 13.97 -15.79
N VAL A 108 -1.40 14.38 -14.72
CA VAL A 108 -2.24 13.53 -13.89
C VAL A 108 -3.54 14.31 -13.60
N PRO A 109 -4.43 14.47 -14.60
CA PRO A 109 -5.67 15.23 -14.41
C PRO A 109 -6.57 14.54 -13.37
N PRO A 110 -7.09 15.28 -12.37
CA PRO A 110 -8.00 14.74 -11.37
C PRO A 110 -9.43 14.66 -11.92
N GLY A 111 -9.92 13.47 -12.17
CA GLY A 111 -11.33 13.17 -12.46
C GLY A 111 -12.13 12.95 -11.18
N LYS A 112 -13.45 13.16 -11.24
CA LYS A 112 -14.36 12.80 -10.16
C LYS A 112 -15.14 11.55 -10.54
N ILE A 113 -15.17 10.58 -9.64
CA ILE A 113 -15.99 9.36 -9.77
C ILE A 113 -17.05 9.33 -8.66
N PRO A 114 -18.28 8.87 -8.94
CA PRO A 114 -19.26 8.60 -7.88
C PRO A 114 -18.74 7.52 -6.91
N GLY A 115 -18.94 7.70 -5.60
CA GLY A 115 -18.47 6.75 -4.60
C GLY A 115 -18.99 5.32 -4.77
N GLU A 116 -20.20 5.17 -5.32
CA GLU A 116 -20.81 3.85 -5.62
C GLU A 116 -20.04 3.06 -6.69
N THR A 117 -19.31 3.73 -7.56
CA THR A 117 -18.51 3.13 -8.64
C THR A 117 -17.03 3.13 -8.34
N ASN A 118 -16.61 3.73 -7.20
CA ASN A 118 -15.23 3.78 -6.79
C ASN A 118 -14.71 2.41 -6.36
N THR A 119 -13.98 1.74 -7.23
CA THR A 119 -13.42 0.40 -7.00
C THR A 119 -12.30 0.39 -5.95
N ALA A 120 -11.69 1.54 -5.64
CA ALA A 120 -10.70 1.66 -4.58
C ALA A 120 -11.27 1.35 -3.18
N ASP A 121 -12.59 1.44 -3.02
CA ASP A 121 -13.29 1.08 -1.78
C ASP A 121 -13.09 -0.38 -1.38
N LEU A 122 -12.91 -1.30 -2.33
CA LEU A 122 -12.55 -2.70 -2.08
C LEU A 122 -11.29 -2.84 -1.21
N MET A 123 -10.37 -1.88 -1.31
CA MET A 123 -9.06 -1.93 -0.66
C MET A 123 -9.05 -1.23 0.70
N THR A 124 -10.10 -0.46 1.02
CA THR A 124 -10.11 0.44 2.20
C THR A 124 -11.32 0.25 3.12
N LYS A 125 -12.40 -0.38 2.64
CA LYS A 125 -13.66 -0.52 3.37
C LYS A 125 -14.08 -1.98 3.49
N HIS A 126 -14.78 -2.31 4.58
CA HIS A 126 -15.51 -3.56 4.70
C HIS A 126 -16.82 -3.43 3.90
N LEU A 127 -16.91 -4.13 2.79
CA LEU A 127 -18.08 -4.14 1.94
C LEU A 127 -18.93 -5.40 2.20
N VAL A 128 -20.26 -5.24 2.18
CA VAL A 128 -21.18 -6.38 2.21
C VAL A 128 -21.13 -7.16 0.89
N GLY A 129 -21.42 -8.48 0.92
CA GLY A 129 -21.23 -9.39 -0.19
C GLY A 129 -21.72 -8.89 -1.56
N PRO A 130 -22.97 -8.42 -1.71
CA PRO A 130 -23.48 -7.93 -3.00
C PRO A 130 -22.68 -6.73 -3.53
N THR A 131 -22.32 -5.77 -2.67
CA THR A 131 -21.51 -4.59 -3.04
C THR A 131 -20.11 -4.99 -3.43
N LEU A 132 -19.50 -5.92 -2.68
CA LEU A 132 -18.17 -6.46 -2.98
C LEU A 132 -18.15 -7.10 -4.38
N LEU A 133 -19.12 -7.98 -4.69
CA LEU A 133 -19.22 -8.64 -5.99
C LEU A 133 -19.43 -7.64 -7.13
N LYS A 134 -20.23 -6.58 -6.91
CA LYS A 134 -20.41 -5.51 -7.88
C LYS A 134 -19.09 -4.81 -8.19
N GLN A 135 -18.33 -4.45 -7.15
CA GLN A 135 -17.04 -3.76 -7.32
C GLN A 135 -15.98 -4.66 -7.98
N VAL A 136 -15.95 -5.95 -7.65
CA VAL A 136 -15.06 -6.93 -8.31
C VAL A 136 -15.38 -7.00 -9.82
N LYS A 137 -16.65 -7.03 -10.19
CA LYS A 137 -17.08 -6.99 -11.60
C LYS A 137 -16.69 -5.67 -12.29
N ASN A 138 -16.80 -4.53 -11.59
CA ASN A 138 -16.37 -3.23 -12.12
C ASN A 138 -14.86 -3.20 -12.42
N LEU A 139 -14.05 -4.00 -11.72
CA LEU A 139 -12.62 -4.21 -12.02
C LEU A 139 -12.38 -5.23 -13.13
N ASN A 140 -13.44 -5.76 -13.74
CA ASN A 140 -13.38 -6.86 -14.70
C ASN A 140 -12.64 -8.10 -14.17
N LEU A 141 -12.84 -8.39 -12.88
CA LEU A 141 -12.28 -9.53 -12.18
C LEU A 141 -13.37 -10.56 -11.87
N ASP A 142 -12.97 -11.82 -11.82
CA ASP A 142 -13.81 -12.95 -11.48
C ASP A 142 -13.30 -13.65 -10.23
N ILE A 143 -14.22 -13.98 -9.32
CA ILE A 143 -13.88 -14.76 -8.12
C ILE A 143 -14.11 -16.23 -8.47
N ARG A 144 -13.05 -17.02 -8.48
CA ARG A 144 -13.09 -18.46 -8.74
C ARG A 144 -12.57 -19.22 -7.54
N GLU A 145 -13.15 -20.38 -7.28
CA GLU A 145 -12.63 -21.30 -6.29
C GLU A 145 -11.38 -22.01 -6.82
N GLY A 146 -10.47 -22.34 -5.90
CA GLY A 146 -9.25 -23.05 -6.20
C GLY A 146 -8.10 -22.16 -6.69
N ARG A 147 -7.07 -22.81 -7.19
CA ARG A 147 -5.88 -22.17 -7.75
C ARG A 147 -6.00 -22.09 -9.27
N SER A 148 -5.54 -21.02 -9.88
CA SER A 148 -5.47 -20.91 -11.34
C SER A 148 -4.70 -22.10 -11.93
N GLU A 149 -5.23 -22.70 -12.98
CA GLU A 149 -4.57 -23.80 -13.71
C GLU A 149 -3.23 -23.37 -14.30
N GLN A 150 -3.10 -22.09 -14.65
CA GLN A 150 -1.87 -21.49 -15.19
C GLN A 150 -0.91 -21.01 -14.10
N ALA A 151 -1.27 -21.11 -12.82
CA ALA A 151 -0.38 -20.70 -11.75
C ALA A 151 0.85 -21.62 -11.68
N THR A 152 2.02 -21.03 -11.62
CA THR A 152 3.29 -21.75 -11.44
C THR A 152 3.22 -22.63 -10.19
N ARG A 153 3.36 -23.94 -10.37
CA ARG A 153 3.45 -24.88 -9.24
C ARG A 153 4.84 -24.79 -8.65
N LEU A 154 4.94 -24.45 -7.38
CA LEU A 154 6.18 -24.59 -6.65
C LEU A 154 6.44 -26.08 -6.48
N HIS A 155 7.54 -26.59 -7.03
CA HIS A 155 8.00 -27.92 -6.69
C HIS A 155 8.30 -27.92 -5.19
N SER A 156 7.71 -28.87 -4.45
CA SER A 156 8.07 -29.11 -3.06
C SER A 156 9.56 -29.51 -3.04
N ILE A 157 10.39 -28.65 -2.47
CA ILE A 157 11.76 -29.03 -2.14
C ILE A 157 11.61 -30.04 -1.01
N SER A 158 11.81 -31.32 -1.31
CA SER A 158 11.92 -32.35 -0.28
C SER A 158 13.19 -32.06 0.51
N THR A 159 13.03 -31.40 1.65
CA THR A 159 14.12 -31.24 2.60
C THR A 159 14.40 -32.62 3.20
N THR A 160 15.35 -33.31 2.65
CA THR A 160 15.91 -34.55 3.25
C THR A 160 16.68 -34.08 4.49
N THR A 161 16.00 -34.03 5.64
CA THR A 161 16.66 -33.84 6.92
C THR A 161 17.34 -35.13 7.29
N SER A 162 18.63 -35.26 6.96
CA SER A 162 19.50 -36.30 7.52
C SER A 162 19.73 -35.95 8.99
N ALA A 163 19.01 -36.63 9.87
CA ALA A 163 19.25 -36.56 11.31
C ALA A 163 20.60 -37.26 11.61
N THR A 164 21.66 -36.47 11.76
CA THR A 164 22.91 -36.94 12.32
C THR A 164 22.76 -36.99 13.83
N THR A 165 22.53 -38.17 14.37
CA THR A 165 22.53 -38.44 15.81
C THR A 165 23.95 -38.35 16.34
N THR A 166 24.33 -37.22 16.90
CA THR A 166 25.61 -37.10 17.63
C THR A 166 25.38 -37.52 19.08
N THR A 167 25.81 -38.72 19.43
CA THR A 167 25.80 -39.19 20.83
C THR A 167 26.96 -38.53 21.58
N THR A 168 26.65 -37.53 22.41
CA THR A 168 27.63 -36.91 23.31
C THR A 168 27.63 -37.64 24.62
N THR A 169 28.68 -38.45 24.87
CA THR A 169 28.96 -39.06 26.16
C THR A 169 29.42 -37.97 27.15
N ARG A 170 28.60 -37.71 28.17
CA ARG A 170 28.98 -36.88 29.32
C ARG A 170 30.05 -37.62 30.16
N ARG A 171 31.26 -37.08 30.18
CA ARG A 171 32.22 -37.33 31.26
C ARG A 171 32.07 -36.16 32.25
N GLY A 172 31.75 -36.48 33.49
CA GLY A 172 31.70 -35.53 34.59
C GLY A 172 33.10 -35.23 35.07
N GLU A 173 33.34 -34.01 35.44
CA GLU A 173 34.33 -33.63 36.44
C GLU A 173 33.92 -32.33 37.11
N ALA A 174 33.92 -32.38 38.43
CA ALA A 174 33.64 -31.28 39.35
C ALA A 174 34.94 -30.50 39.60
N ALA A 175 34.86 -29.18 39.68
CA ALA A 175 35.75 -28.38 40.57
C ALA A 175 35.33 -26.90 40.61
N GLN A 176 34.82 -26.48 41.73
CA GLN A 176 35.28 -25.39 42.61
C GLN A 176 35.35 -23.98 42.06
N THR A 177 34.52 -23.14 42.67
CA THR A 177 34.62 -21.68 42.81
C THR A 177 35.93 -21.28 43.47
N PRO A 178 36.45 -20.03 43.24
CA PRO A 178 36.19 -19.02 44.23
C PRO A 178 35.87 -17.63 43.67
N GLY A 179 35.21 -16.87 44.54
CA GLY A 179 34.71 -15.55 44.29
C GLY A 179 35.79 -14.46 44.18
N ARG A 180 35.35 -13.35 43.59
CA ARG A 180 35.96 -12.04 43.85
C ARG A 180 34.95 -10.91 43.71
N SER A 181 34.99 -10.14 44.77
CA SER A 181 34.31 -8.92 45.14
C SER A 181 34.29 -7.80 44.07
N LEU A 182 33.23 -7.03 44.14
CA LEU A 182 33.07 -5.67 43.59
C LEU A 182 34.15 -4.69 44.14
N PRO A 183 34.40 -3.58 43.45
CA PRO A 183 34.09 -2.33 44.06
C PRO A 183 33.29 -1.37 43.17
N GLY A 184 32.50 -0.54 43.84
CA GLY A 184 31.76 0.55 43.28
C GLY A 184 32.63 1.74 42.92
N GLY A 185 32.04 2.69 42.24
CA GLY A 185 32.63 3.97 41.87
C GLY A 185 31.66 4.82 41.12
N ASP A 186 31.14 5.82 41.82
CA ASP A 186 30.35 6.97 41.36
C ASP A 186 30.93 7.62 40.09
N PHE A 187 30.00 8.00 39.18
CA PHE A 187 29.84 9.38 38.68
C PHE A 187 28.59 9.38 37.78
#